data_5bf7e4dc249a98f75a64caa9c552d1ad
#
_entry.id   5bf7e4dc249a98f75a64caa9c552d1ad
#
_cell.length_a   1.000
_cell.length_b   1.000
_cell.length_c   1.000
_cell.angle_alpha   90.00
_cell.angle_beta   90.00
_cell.angle_gamma   90.00
#
_symmetry.space_group_name_H-M   'P 1'
#
loop_
_entity.id
_entity.type
_entity.pdbx_description
1 polymer ?
#
loop_
_entity_poly.entity_id
_entity_poly.type
_entity_poly.pdbx_seq_one_letter_code
_entity_poly.pdbx_strand_id
1 'polypeptide(L)'
;VDDRTGRSALHQITSTKAWVGRPIESSGVFPLRLEAEGDIVQHLFDWPLNQTVKVLCPYRLDDDAATRQHHEELMVRLDQACRFTGHQWLLEIITARDDNTPAFEQVAPIMQHFYKLGVKPDWWKLEPALDHAYWRQVGEVIDAHDSHCQGVIVLGLNGTIEGISEAFNVASKQPWVKGFAIR
;
A
#
# COMPACT_ATOMS: atom_id res chain seq x y z
N VAL A 1 -10.87 6.03 -2.66
CA VAL A 1 -11.72 7.25 -2.78
C VAL A 1 -11.12 8.29 -1.87
N ASP A 2 -10.73 9.45 -2.38
CA ASP A 2 -10.12 10.54 -1.62
C ASP A 2 -11.15 11.57 -1.11
N ASP A 3 -10.72 12.40 -0.16
CA ASP A 3 -11.58 13.42 0.46
C ASP A 3 -11.84 14.65 -0.42
N ARG A 4 -10.97 14.93 -1.37
CA ARG A 4 -11.05 16.16 -2.17
C ARG A 4 -12.04 16.03 -3.31
N THR A 5 -11.93 14.93 -4.07
CA THR A 5 -12.74 14.72 -5.27
C THR A 5 -13.81 13.67 -5.07
N GLY A 6 -13.63 12.78 -4.13
CA GLY A 6 -14.47 11.62 -3.87
C GLY A 6 -15.39 11.71 -2.65
N ARG A 7 -15.49 12.84 -1.97
CA ARG A 7 -16.23 12.97 -0.71
C ARG A 7 -17.67 12.47 -0.78
N SER A 8 -18.40 12.79 -1.86
CA SER A 8 -19.77 12.34 -2.06
C SER A 8 -19.85 10.82 -2.23
N ALA A 9 -18.94 10.24 -3.03
CA ALA A 9 -18.86 8.80 -3.22
C ALA A 9 -18.48 8.10 -1.91
N LEU A 10 -17.51 8.64 -1.16
CA LEU A 10 -17.10 8.13 0.14
C LEU A 10 -18.29 8.07 1.11
N HIS A 11 -19.08 9.13 1.18
CA HIS A 11 -20.27 9.18 2.02
C HIS A 11 -21.30 8.12 1.62
N GLN A 12 -21.55 7.94 0.33
CA GLN A 12 -22.49 6.93 -0.18
C GLN A 12 -22.00 5.49 0.08
N ILE A 13 -20.71 5.23 -0.12
CA ILE A 13 -20.13 3.89 0.00
C ILE A 13 -20.01 3.47 1.47
N THR A 14 -19.76 4.40 2.40
CA THR A 14 -19.57 4.12 3.84
C THR A 14 -20.76 3.38 4.45
N SER A 15 -21.97 3.59 3.93
CA SER A 15 -23.17 2.87 4.39
C SER A 15 -23.37 1.49 3.75
N THR A 16 -22.48 1.07 2.86
CA THR A 16 -22.55 -0.22 2.15
C THR A 16 -21.62 -1.26 2.79
N LYS A 17 -21.65 -2.50 2.25
CA LYS A 17 -20.70 -3.56 2.60
C LYS A 17 -19.42 -3.52 1.74
N ALA A 18 -19.22 -2.48 0.93
CA ALA A 18 -18.03 -2.35 0.10
C ALA A 18 -16.79 -2.12 0.97
N TRP A 19 -15.69 -2.77 0.62
CA TRP A 19 -14.39 -2.45 1.18
C TRP A 19 -13.91 -1.09 0.64
N VAL A 20 -13.53 -0.20 1.53
CA VAL A 20 -13.18 1.17 1.17
C VAL A 20 -11.73 1.44 1.57
N GLY A 21 -10.85 1.63 0.60
CA GLY A 21 -9.52 2.18 0.81
C GLY A 21 -9.56 3.71 0.67
N ARG A 22 -9.15 4.43 1.72
CA ARG A 22 -9.12 5.89 1.77
C ARG A 22 -7.68 6.37 1.87
N PRO A 23 -7.16 7.12 0.87
CA PRO A 23 -5.79 7.62 0.91
C PRO A 23 -5.62 8.69 1.99
N ILE A 24 -4.48 8.63 2.66
CA ILE A 24 -4.06 9.61 3.66
C ILE A 24 -2.87 10.46 3.17
N GLU A 25 -2.26 10.04 2.07
CA GLU A 25 -1.16 10.78 1.45
C GLU A 25 -1.63 11.97 0.63
N SER A 26 -0.82 13.01 0.61
CA SER A 26 -0.98 14.14 -0.31
C SER A 26 -0.57 13.70 -1.72
N SER A 27 -1.53 13.62 -2.62
CA SER A 27 -1.32 13.14 -3.99
C SER A 27 -0.31 13.99 -4.75
N GLY A 28 0.65 13.32 -5.43
CA GLY A 28 1.63 13.96 -6.31
C GLY A 28 2.73 14.75 -5.59
N VAL A 29 2.89 14.56 -4.29
CA VAL A 29 3.93 15.23 -3.50
C VAL A 29 5.09 14.27 -3.23
N PHE A 30 6.31 14.70 -3.54
CA PHE A 30 7.55 13.99 -3.23
C PHE A 30 8.57 14.93 -2.57
N PRO A 31 9.26 14.57 -1.49
CA PRO A 31 9.04 13.36 -0.68
C PRO A 31 7.62 13.26 -0.13
N LEU A 32 7.19 12.03 0.17
CA LEU A 32 5.83 11.72 0.66
C LEU A 32 5.43 12.64 1.83
N ARG A 33 4.21 13.16 1.76
CA ARG A 33 3.55 13.85 2.87
C ARG A 33 2.17 13.28 3.11
N LEU A 34 1.73 13.31 4.36
CA LEU A 34 0.37 12.95 4.72
C LEU A 34 -0.53 14.20 4.69
N GLU A 35 -1.83 14.02 4.41
CA GLU A 35 -2.83 15.10 4.52
C GLU A 35 -3.12 15.47 5.98
N ALA A 36 -2.78 14.59 6.93
CA ALA A 36 -2.82 14.85 8.35
C ALA A 36 -1.75 15.88 8.72
N GLU A 37 -2.14 17.16 8.75
CA GLU A 37 -1.29 18.22 9.30
C GLU A 37 -1.22 18.05 10.82
N GLY A 38 -0.11 17.49 11.34
CA GLY A 38 0.13 17.32 12.78
C GLY A 38 -0.07 15.91 13.30
N ASP A 39 -1.09 15.66 14.12
CA ASP A 39 -1.32 14.37 14.77
C ASP A 39 -2.15 13.42 13.90
N ILE A 40 -1.50 12.35 13.43
CA ILE A 40 -2.15 11.32 12.59
C ILE A 40 -3.29 10.63 13.36
N VAL A 41 -3.11 10.38 14.65
CA VAL A 41 -4.13 9.73 15.50
C VAL A 41 -5.39 10.58 15.54
N GLN A 42 -5.23 11.89 15.81
CA GLN A 42 -6.37 12.81 15.83
C GLN A 42 -7.09 12.86 14.48
N HIS A 43 -6.34 12.87 13.37
CA HIS A 43 -6.91 12.85 12.03
C HIS A 43 -7.73 11.58 11.75
N LEU A 44 -7.24 10.42 12.20
CA LEU A 44 -7.92 9.15 12.01
C LEU A 44 -9.15 8.96 12.89
N PHE A 45 -9.28 9.65 14.03
CA PHE A 45 -10.48 9.56 14.87
C PHE A 45 -11.76 9.99 14.16
N ASP A 46 -11.65 10.85 13.16
CA ASP A 46 -12.81 11.28 12.35
C ASP A 46 -13.17 10.27 11.24
N TRP A 47 -12.40 9.20 11.08
CA TRP A 47 -12.63 8.20 10.04
C TRP A 47 -13.43 7.01 10.59
N PRO A 48 -14.44 6.53 9.85
CA PRO A 48 -15.13 5.29 10.20
C PRO A 48 -14.18 4.08 10.16
N LEU A 49 -14.25 3.19 11.15
CA LEU A 49 -13.40 2.01 11.27
C LEU A 49 -13.54 1.00 10.10
N ASN A 50 -14.62 1.07 9.34
CA ASN A 50 -14.80 0.26 8.14
C ASN A 50 -14.11 0.85 6.88
N GLN A 51 -13.38 1.95 7.03
CA GLN A 51 -12.52 2.50 6.00
C GLN A 51 -11.07 2.11 6.28
N THR A 52 -10.45 1.45 5.32
CA THR A 52 -9.03 1.09 5.39
C THR A 52 -8.18 2.30 5.04
N VAL A 53 -7.26 2.67 5.92
CA VAL A 53 -6.30 3.75 5.66
C VAL A 53 -5.34 3.30 4.58
N LYS A 54 -5.23 4.03 3.48
CA LYS A 54 -4.31 3.68 2.38
C LYS A 54 -3.22 4.74 2.27
N VAL A 55 -1.98 4.32 2.09
CA VAL A 55 -0.87 5.20 1.75
C VAL A 55 -0.09 4.64 0.56
N LEU A 56 0.23 5.51 -0.41
CA LEU A 56 1.17 5.22 -1.47
C LEU A 56 2.54 5.75 -1.05
N CYS A 57 3.51 4.85 -0.95
CA CYS A 57 4.90 5.17 -0.62
C CYS A 57 5.81 4.84 -1.82
N PRO A 58 6.30 5.85 -2.55
CA PRO A 58 7.36 5.64 -3.52
C PRO A 58 8.65 5.33 -2.76
N TYR A 59 9.17 4.11 -2.88
CA TYR A 59 10.32 3.69 -2.08
C TYR A 59 11.22 2.73 -2.85
N ARG A 60 12.53 3.01 -2.79
CA ARG A 60 13.58 2.12 -3.27
C ARG A 60 14.74 2.09 -2.28
N LEU A 61 15.45 0.95 -2.22
CA LEU A 61 16.62 0.80 -1.36
C LEU A 61 17.82 1.65 -1.80
N ASP A 62 17.84 2.07 -3.06
CA ASP A 62 18.85 2.94 -3.66
C ASP A 62 18.46 4.44 -3.70
N ASP A 63 17.32 4.83 -3.13
CA ASP A 63 16.99 6.24 -2.88
C ASP A 63 17.99 6.86 -1.88
N ASP A 64 18.14 8.18 -1.89
CA ASP A 64 19.00 8.87 -0.93
C ASP A 64 18.56 8.61 0.53
N ALA A 65 19.54 8.64 1.44
CA ALA A 65 19.30 8.24 2.82
C ALA A 65 18.28 9.13 3.54
N ALA A 66 18.24 10.44 3.23
CA ALA A 66 17.31 11.37 3.88
C ALA A 66 15.86 11.11 3.44
N THR A 67 15.64 10.85 2.15
CA THR A 67 14.33 10.47 1.60
C THR A 67 13.85 9.16 2.20
N ARG A 68 14.72 8.13 2.26
CA ARG A 68 14.36 6.85 2.87
C ARG A 68 13.97 7.01 4.33
N GLN A 69 14.83 7.66 5.12
CA GLN A 69 14.56 7.89 6.54
C GLN A 69 13.23 8.61 6.74
N HIS A 70 12.94 9.64 5.97
CA HIS A 70 11.69 10.38 6.03
C HIS A 70 10.48 9.46 5.78
N HIS A 71 10.51 8.63 4.73
CA HIS A 71 9.43 7.70 4.42
C HIS A 71 9.28 6.62 5.50
N GLU A 72 10.38 6.08 6.00
CA GLU A 72 10.40 5.07 7.07
C GLU A 72 9.76 5.61 8.36
N GLU A 73 10.16 6.81 8.80
CA GLU A 73 9.58 7.47 9.97
C GLU A 73 8.07 7.71 9.81
N LEU A 74 7.62 8.12 8.63
CA LEU A 74 6.20 8.29 8.34
C LEU A 74 5.44 6.97 8.42
N MET A 75 5.99 5.88 7.85
CA MET A 75 5.32 4.57 7.88
C MET A 75 5.25 4.00 9.29
N VAL A 76 6.31 4.15 10.10
CA VAL A 76 6.30 3.75 11.51
C VAL A 76 5.22 4.52 12.30
N ARG A 77 5.14 5.83 12.12
CA ARG A 77 4.12 6.66 12.78
C ARG A 77 2.70 6.31 12.33
N LEU A 78 2.50 6.03 11.04
CA LEU A 78 1.20 5.65 10.50
C LEU A 78 0.77 4.27 11.03
N ASP A 79 1.66 3.29 11.05
CA ASP A 79 1.39 1.96 11.61
C ASP A 79 0.96 2.07 13.09
N GLN A 80 1.68 2.85 13.88
CA GLN A 80 1.35 3.10 15.29
C GLN A 80 -0.02 3.77 15.45
N ALA A 81 -0.32 4.78 14.62
CA ALA A 81 -1.59 5.49 14.65
C ALA A 81 -2.76 4.57 14.26
N CYS A 82 -2.63 3.76 13.20
CA CYS A 82 -3.65 2.81 12.78
C CYS A 82 -3.92 1.75 13.86
N ARG A 83 -2.87 1.21 14.49
CA ARG A 83 -3.03 0.27 15.62
C ARG A 83 -3.73 0.91 16.81
N PHE A 84 -3.38 2.15 17.14
CA PHE A 84 -3.99 2.85 18.26
C PHE A 84 -5.47 3.15 18.04
N THR A 85 -5.84 3.53 16.82
CA THR A 85 -7.23 3.87 16.45
C THR A 85 -8.08 2.67 16.05
N GLY A 86 -7.46 1.50 15.82
CA GLY A 86 -8.13 0.27 15.39
C GLY A 86 -8.47 0.20 13.90
N HIS A 87 -7.90 1.08 13.07
CA HIS A 87 -8.07 1.03 11.62
C HIS A 87 -7.17 -0.04 11.00
N GLN A 88 -7.71 -0.78 10.04
CA GLN A 88 -6.88 -1.48 9.07
C GLN A 88 -6.18 -0.48 8.16
N TRP A 89 -4.98 -0.85 7.69
CA TRP A 89 -4.27 -0.02 6.73
C TRP A 89 -3.59 -0.81 5.62
N LEU A 90 -3.42 -0.15 4.51
CA LEU A 90 -2.84 -0.67 3.28
C LEU A 90 -1.63 0.16 2.89
N LEU A 91 -0.48 -0.50 2.77
CA LEU A 91 0.75 0.09 2.27
C LEU A 91 0.95 -0.26 0.79
N GLU A 92 0.86 0.75 -0.06
CA GLU A 92 1.17 0.65 -1.49
C GLU A 92 2.62 1.04 -1.73
N ILE A 93 3.46 0.08 -2.16
CA ILE A 93 4.84 0.34 -2.55
C ILE A 93 4.93 0.52 -4.05
N ILE A 94 5.52 1.62 -4.47
CA ILE A 94 5.84 1.92 -5.87
C ILE A 94 7.35 2.03 -6.02
N THR A 95 7.92 1.15 -6.81
CA THR A 95 9.35 1.13 -7.13
C THR A 95 9.66 1.75 -8.49
N ALA A 96 8.66 1.89 -9.37
CA ALA A 96 8.80 2.57 -10.65
C ALA A 96 9.24 4.04 -10.46
N ARG A 97 10.08 4.52 -11.37
CA ARG A 97 10.56 5.90 -11.43
C ARG A 97 10.16 6.52 -12.78
N ASP A 98 10.90 7.53 -13.22
CA ASP A 98 10.59 8.34 -14.39
C ASP A 98 10.46 7.53 -15.69
N ASP A 99 11.17 6.39 -15.80
CA ASP A 99 11.06 5.44 -16.90
C ASP A 99 9.88 4.47 -16.79
N ASN A 100 9.09 4.59 -15.70
CA ASN A 100 7.99 3.69 -15.35
C ASN A 100 8.37 2.19 -15.27
N THR A 101 9.66 1.89 -15.03
CA THR A 101 10.14 0.52 -14.87
C THR A 101 10.18 0.14 -13.39
N PRO A 102 9.35 -0.81 -12.94
CA PRO A 102 9.39 -1.30 -11.57
C PRO A 102 10.70 -2.05 -11.27
N ALA A 103 11.24 -1.83 -10.08
CA ALA A 103 12.39 -2.58 -9.56
C ALA A 103 11.88 -3.79 -8.74
N PHE A 104 11.35 -4.80 -9.42
CA PHE A 104 10.71 -5.96 -8.79
C PHE A 104 11.62 -6.70 -7.82
N GLU A 105 12.93 -6.76 -8.11
CA GLU A 105 13.94 -7.40 -7.26
C GLU A 105 14.09 -6.72 -5.89
N GLN A 106 13.68 -5.48 -5.78
CA GLN A 106 13.73 -4.73 -4.51
C GLN A 106 12.50 -4.94 -3.63
N VAL A 107 11.35 -5.39 -4.18
CA VAL A 107 10.07 -5.40 -3.43
C VAL A 107 10.13 -6.29 -2.20
N ALA A 108 10.56 -7.54 -2.32
CA ALA A 108 10.69 -8.43 -1.16
C ALA A 108 11.70 -7.91 -0.12
N PRO A 109 12.91 -7.43 -0.49
CA PRO A 109 13.81 -6.73 0.43
C PRO A 109 13.20 -5.48 1.09
N ILE A 110 12.43 -4.68 0.38
CA ILE A 110 11.72 -3.51 0.94
C ILE A 110 10.70 -3.96 1.99
N MET A 111 9.88 -4.96 1.69
CA MET A 111 8.91 -5.50 2.64
C MET A 111 9.60 -6.02 3.92
N GLN A 112 10.71 -6.78 3.77
CA GLN A 112 11.50 -7.23 4.92
C GLN A 112 12.05 -6.07 5.73
N HIS A 113 12.49 -5.01 5.06
CA HIS A 113 13.00 -3.81 5.73
C HIS A 113 11.91 -3.14 6.56
N PHE A 114 10.72 -2.92 6.01
CA PHE A 114 9.59 -2.36 6.76
C PHE A 114 9.17 -3.25 7.93
N TYR A 115 9.11 -4.56 7.77
CA TYR A 115 8.85 -5.48 8.87
C TYR A 115 9.90 -5.38 9.98
N LYS A 116 11.19 -5.22 9.66
CA LYS A 116 12.25 -5.00 10.65
C LYS A 116 12.11 -3.69 11.42
N LEU A 117 11.54 -2.66 10.79
CA LEU A 117 11.19 -1.40 11.43
C LEU A 117 9.92 -1.51 12.31
N GLY A 118 9.26 -2.66 12.33
CA GLY A 118 8.01 -2.88 13.06
C GLY A 118 6.76 -2.44 12.32
N VAL A 119 6.88 -2.04 11.07
CA VAL A 119 5.77 -1.68 10.18
C VAL A 119 5.09 -2.95 9.68
N LYS A 120 3.81 -3.13 10.03
CA LYS A 120 3.02 -4.33 9.70
C LYS A 120 1.65 -3.92 9.16
N PRO A 121 1.56 -3.60 7.87
CA PRO A 121 0.27 -3.24 7.27
C PRO A 121 -0.64 -4.46 7.19
N ASP A 122 -1.95 -4.26 7.38
CA ASP A 122 -2.92 -5.34 7.16
C ASP A 122 -2.95 -5.79 5.71
N TRP A 123 -2.66 -4.88 4.79
CA TRP A 123 -2.66 -5.11 3.35
C TRP A 123 -1.43 -4.53 2.68
N TRP A 124 -0.82 -5.31 1.82
CA TRP A 124 0.14 -4.79 0.84
C TRP A 124 -0.56 -4.48 -0.48
N LYS A 125 -0.14 -3.43 -1.17
CA LYS A 125 -0.49 -3.18 -2.56
C LYS A 125 0.77 -3.03 -3.37
N LEU A 126 0.92 -3.88 -4.39
CA LEU A 126 2.18 -4.05 -5.12
C LEU A 126 1.97 -3.93 -6.61
N GLU A 127 3.02 -3.49 -7.31
CA GLU A 127 3.05 -3.39 -8.77
C GLU A 127 2.89 -4.77 -9.42
N PRO A 128 2.20 -4.87 -10.58
CA PRO A 128 1.95 -6.13 -11.25
C PRO A 128 3.22 -6.70 -11.86
N ALA A 129 3.50 -7.98 -11.63
CA ALA A 129 4.63 -8.70 -12.20
C ALA A 129 4.18 -9.98 -12.89
N LEU A 130 4.84 -10.32 -14.00
CA LEU A 130 4.61 -11.58 -14.73
C LEU A 130 5.43 -12.75 -14.19
N ASP A 131 6.34 -12.49 -13.26
CA ASP A 131 7.24 -13.49 -12.72
C ASP A 131 6.64 -14.19 -11.49
N HIS A 132 6.46 -15.51 -11.59
CA HIS A 132 6.04 -16.35 -10.48
C HIS A 132 7.05 -16.39 -9.32
N ALA A 133 8.35 -16.22 -9.60
CA ALA A 133 9.36 -16.20 -8.53
C ALA A 133 9.24 -14.95 -7.66
N TYR A 134 8.97 -13.80 -8.28
CA TYR A 134 8.65 -12.57 -7.57
C TYR A 134 7.51 -12.77 -6.56
N TRP A 135 6.38 -13.28 -7.04
CA TRP A 135 5.21 -13.49 -6.20
C TRP A 135 5.46 -14.50 -5.08
N ARG A 136 6.22 -15.56 -5.35
CA ARG A 136 6.60 -16.51 -4.31
C ARG A 136 7.44 -15.85 -3.21
N GLN A 137 8.44 -15.03 -3.57
CA GLN A 137 9.26 -14.29 -2.61
C GLN A 137 8.43 -13.35 -1.73
N VAL A 138 7.46 -12.65 -2.33
CA VAL A 138 6.52 -11.80 -1.58
C VAL A 138 5.75 -12.63 -0.53
N GLY A 139 5.22 -13.79 -0.92
CA GLY A 139 4.52 -14.68 0.00
C GLY A 139 5.41 -15.19 1.14
N GLU A 140 6.63 -15.63 0.81
CA GLU A 140 7.61 -16.10 1.81
C GLU A 140 7.94 -15.01 2.84
N VAL A 141 8.02 -13.75 2.41
CA VAL A 141 8.26 -12.62 3.32
C VAL A 141 7.07 -12.40 4.24
N ILE A 142 5.85 -12.44 3.73
CA ILE A 142 4.64 -12.29 4.55
C ILE A 142 4.57 -13.42 5.58
N ASP A 143 4.70 -14.68 5.15
CA ASP A 143 4.63 -15.85 6.02
C ASP A 143 5.70 -15.82 7.14
N ALA A 144 6.88 -15.31 6.82
CA ALA A 144 7.99 -15.24 7.78
C ALA A 144 7.83 -14.11 8.82
N HIS A 145 7.13 -13.02 8.50
CA HIS A 145 7.14 -11.81 9.32
C HIS A 145 5.79 -11.40 9.89
N ASP A 146 4.68 -11.79 9.26
CA ASP A 146 3.36 -11.26 9.66
C ASP A 146 2.21 -12.24 9.42
N SER A 147 1.88 -13.02 10.43
CA SER A 147 0.73 -13.94 10.41
C SER A 147 -0.64 -13.23 10.42
N HIS A 148 -0.68 -11.92 10.63
CA HIS A 148 -1.90 -11.12 10.66
C HIS A 148 -2.17 -10.38 9.35
N CYS A 149 -1.23 -10.39 8.42
CA CYS A 149 -1.42 -9.78 7.09
C CYS A 149 -2.64 -10.41 6.39
N GLN A 150 -3.56 -9.58 5.95
CA GLN A 150 -4.79 -10.02 5.26
C GLN A 150 -4.51 -10.45 3.82
N GLY A 151 -3.45 -9.90 3.21
CA GLY A 151 -3.01 -10.28 1.88
C GLY A 151 -2.50 -9.13 1.03
N VAL A 152 -2.43 -9.40 -0.27
CA VAL A 152 -1.93 -8.46 -1.28
C VAL A 152 -3.01 -8.09 -2.27
N ILE A 153 -3.06 -6.80 -2.56
CA ILE A 153 -3.84 -6.21 -3.65
C ILE A 153 -2.87 -5.87 -4.79
N VAL A 154 -3.13 -6.37 -5.98
CA VAL A 154 -2.29 -6.08 -7.15
C VAL A 154 -2.71 -4.76 -7.78
N LEU A 155 -1.75 -3.88 -8.02
CA LEU A 155 -1.98 -2.60 -8.69
C LEU A 155 -2.23 -2.81 -10.18
N GLY A 156 -3.34 -2.29 -10.70
CA GLY A 156 -3.63 -2.23 -12.13
C GLY A 156 -3.37 -0.82 -12.66
N LEU A 157 -2.16 -0.54 -13.12
CA LEU A 157 -1.74 0.77 -13.59
C LEU A 157 -0.88 0.66 -14.85
N ASN A 158 -1.06 1.62 -15.78
CA ASN A 158 -0.16 1.89 -16.91
C ASN A 158 0.14 0.69 -17.83
N GLY A 159 -0.85 -0.13 -18.15
CA GLY A 159 -0.69 -1.23 -19.09
C GLY A 159 -1.85 -1.38 -20.06
N THR A 160 -1.64 -2.18 -21.10
CA THR A 160 -2.74 -2.65 -21.93
C THR A 160 -3.66 -3.57 -21.13
N ILE A 161 -4.92 -3.68 -21.51
CA ILE A 161 -5.88 -4.58 -20.85
C ILE A 161 -5.34 -6.02 -20.84
N GLU A 162 -4.72 -6.45 -21.94
CA GLU A 162 -4.11 -7.76 -22.09
C GLU A 162 -2.97 -7.99 -21.11
N GLY A 163 -2.04 -7.02 -21.02
CA GLY A 163 -0.89 -7.10 -20.08
C GLY A 163 -1.30 -7.09 -18.61
N ILE A 164 -2.29 -6.26 -18.26
CA ILE A 164 -2.84 -6.24 -16.90
C ILE A 164 -3.55 -7.57 -16.59
N SER A 165 -4.34 -8.11 -17.53
CA SER A 165 -5.03 -9.38 -17.36
C SER A 165 -4.07 -10.55 -17.19
N GLU A 166 -2.95 -10.55 -17.95
CA GLU A 166 -1.91 -11.57 -17.81
C GLU A 166 -1.24 -11.49 -16.43
N ALA A 167 -0.85 -10.30 -16.00
CA ALA A 167 -0.23 -10.10 -14.68
C ALA A 167 -1.17 -10.52 -13.54
N PHE A 168 -2.46 -10.20 -13.63
CA PHE A 168 -3.44 -10.63 -12.65
C PHE A 168 -3.65 -12.15 -12.66
N ASN A 169 -3.64 -12.79 -13.83
CA ASN A 169 -3.73 -14.25 -13.93
C ASN A 169 -2.53 -14.94 -13.27
N VAL A 170 -1.32 -14.39 -13.41
CA VAL A 170 -0.12 -14.89 -12.72
C VAL A 170 -0.25 -14.72 -11.21
N ALA A 171 -0.60 -13.52 -10.76
CA ALA A 171 -0.72 -13.18 -9.35
C ALA A 171 -1.84 -13.97 -8.65
N SER A 172 -3.00 -14.15 -9.29
CA SER A 172 -4.18 -14.82 -8.71
C SER A 172 -3.96 -16.28 -8.34
N LYS A 173 -2.87 -16.89 -8.80
CA LYS A 173 -2.47 -18.26 -8.42
C LYS A 173 -1.85 -18.34 -7.03
N GLN A 174 -1.57 -17.19 -6.41
CA GLN A 174 -0.99 -17.12 -5.08
C GLN A 174 -2.09 -17.01 -4.02
N PRO A 175 -2.04 -17.78 -2.92
CA PRO A 175 -3.13 -17.86 -1.94
C PRO A 175 -3.34 -16.55 -1.16
N TRP A 176 -2.29 -15.75 -1.02
CA TRP A 176 -2.30 -14.48 -0.29
C TRP A 176 -2.63 -13.27 -1.18
N VAL A 177 -2.72 -13.42 -2.51
CA VAL A 177 -3.29 -12.39 -3.39
C VAL A 177 -4.81 -12.43 -3.27
N LYS A 178 -5.42 -11.34 -2.83
CA LYS A 178 -6.85 -11.25 -2.52
C LYS A 178 -7.65 -10.46 -3.54
N GLY A 179 -6.97 -9.69 -4.38
CA GLY A 179 -7.64 -8.89 -5.40
C GLY A 179 -6.71 -7.94 -6.11
N PHE A 180 -7.30 -7.01 -6.83
CA PHE A 180 -6.60 -5.99 -7.59
C PHE A 180 -7.34 -4.66 -7.52
N ALA A 181 -6.61 -3.57 -7.71
CA ALA A 181 -7.17 -2.23 -7.77
C ALA A 181 -6.73 -1.54 -9.06
N ILE A 182 -7.69 -1.13 -9.86
CA ILE A 182 -7.49 -0.38 -11.10
C ILE A 182 -7.71 1.11 -10.80
N ARG A 183 -6.86 1.95 -11.37
CA ARG A 183 -6.99 3.40 -11.29
C ARG A 183 -7.84 3.92 -12.43
#